data_b84494e4a80c631bc55000e78b7eb39a
#
_entry.id   b84494e4a80c631bc55000e78b7eb39a
#
_cell.length_a   1.000
_cell.length_b   1.000
_cell.length_c   1.000
_cell.angle_alpha   90.00
_cell.angle_beta   90.00
_cell.angle_gamma   90.00
#
_symmetry.space_group_name_H-M   'P 1'
#
loop_
_entity.id
_entity.type
_entity.pdbx_description
1 polymer ?
#
loop_
_entity_poly.entity_id
_entity_poly.type
_entity_poly.pdbx_seq_one_letter_code
_entity_poly.pdbx_strand_id
1 'polypeptide(L)'
;MSFTISAAFLSSPASSTTEILENAFNQDLHDIRFATHRQIDVDGKKVEVIRLSMSGNLGYEVHGDIEEFDEIYGKIWEAGQKFGATRLGLHNYSFHNHTECGFPNINLHYPLPWLESGEDMAKFMQQNPTISFNNLCRVLRGSVGDDLESRFVNPYETGCDSVIRFDHEFPGRDALMKMKNDSSRRTVVTLEWNAEDVGAVFSTMFRPGGQPTDDI
;
A
#
# COMPACT_ATOMS: atom_id res chain seq x y z
N MET A 1 10.78 -9.57 -19.84
CA MET A 1 9.78 -9.09 -18.85
C MET A 1 10.40 -9.22 -17.47
N SER A 2 10.02 -8.36 -16.52
CA SER A 2 10.53 -8.42 -15.15
C SER A 2 9.43 -8.87 -14.19
N PHE A 3 9.82 -9.42 -13.04
CA PHE A 3 8.93 -9.71 -11.92
C PHE A 3 9.21 -8.79 -10.74
N THR A 4 8.26 -8.72 -9.81
CA THR A 4 8.41 -8.08 -8.50
C THR A 4 7.84 -9.02 -7.45
N ILE A 5 8.62 -9.28 -6.39
CA ILE A 5 8.19 -10.00 -5.19
C ILE A 5 8.30 -9.02 -4.03
N SER A 6 7.18 -8.73 -3.36
CA SER A 6 7.20 -7.92 -2.14
C SER A 6 7.24 -8.83 -0.92
N ALA A 7 8.25 -8.65 -0.09
CA ALA A 7 8.45 -9.37 1.15
C ALA A 7 8.34 -8.40 2.34
N ALA A 8 7.32 -8.58 3.17
CA ALA A 8 7.14 -7.84 4.42
C ALA A 8 6.49 -8.74 5.47
N PHE A 9 6.82 -8.53 6.73
CA PHE A 9 6.20 -9.24 7.86
C PHE A 9 5.22 -8.34 8.59
N LEU A 10 3.98 -8.79 8.75
CA LEU A 10 2.92 -8.05 9.43
C LEU A 10 2.95 -8.19 10.97
N SER A 11 3.57 -9.23 11.50
CA SER A 11 3.42 -9.57 12.93
C SER A 11 4.67 -10.12 13.63
N SER A 12 5.82 -10.06 12.99
CA SER A 12 7.09 -10.59 13.55
C SER A 12 8.13 -9.48 13.74
N PRO A 13 9.13 -9.63 14.61
CA PRO A 13 10.14 -8.60 14.75
C PRO A 13 10.76 -8.25 13.40
N ALA A 14 10.99 -6.96 13.18
CA ALA A 14 11.44 -6.39 11.91
C ALA A 14 12.72 -7.04 11.32
N SER A 15 13.51 -7.74 12.15
CA SER A 15 14.68 -8.53 11.76
C SER A 15 14.37 -9.69 10.82
N SER A 16 13.18 -10.30 10.93
CA SER A 16 12.87 -11.55 10.20
C SER A 16 12.86 -11.41 8.69
N THR A 17 12.42 -10.26 8.13
CA THR A 17 12.39 -10.08 6.66
C THR A 17 13.79 -10.03 6.07
N THR A 18 14.71 -9.29 6.72
CA THR A 18 16.11 -9.24 6.28
C THR A 18 16.76 -10.63 6.39
N GLU A 19 16.59 -11.28 7.52
CA GLU A 19 17.16 -12.63 7.77
C GLU A 19 16.65 -13.66 6.75
N ILE A 20 15.39 -13.60 6.34
CA ILE A 20 14.84 -14.48 5.30
C ILE A 20 15.55 -14.26 3.98
N LEU A 21 15.67 -13.01 3.54
CA LEU A 21 16.32 -12.70 2.26
C LEU A 21 17.81 -13.03 2.29
N GLU A 22 18.49 -12.76 3.40
CA GLU A 22 19.89 -13.13 3.59
C GLU A 22 20.11 -14.64 3.57
N ASN A 23 19.23 -15.41 4.19
CA ASN A 23 19.24 -16.86 4.11
C ASN A 23 18.92 -17.37 2.70
N ALA A 24 17.96 -16.73 1.99
CA ALA A 24 17.57 -17.13 0.65
C ALA A 24 18.68 -16.91 -0.38
N PHE A 25 19.44 -15.80 -0.22
CA PHE A 25 20.41 -15.34 -1.22
C PHE A 25 21.86 -15.52 -0.79
N ASN A 26 22.10 -15.90 0.47
CA ASN A 26 23.43 -15.98 1.07
C ASN A 26 24.22 -14.67 0.90
N GLN A 27 23.56 -13.53 1.15
CA GLN A 27 24.09 -12.18 1.00
C GLN A 27 23.75 -11.35 2.22
N ASP A 28 24.63 -10.43 2.62
CA ASP A 28 24.35 -9.42 3.65
C ASP A 28 23.53 -8.27 3.06
N LEU A 29 22.35 -8.03 3.59
CA LEU A 29 21.40 -7.01 3.13
C LEU A 29 21.08 -5.97 4.21
N HIS A 30 21.67 -6.06 5.42
CA HIS A 30 21.37 -5.19 6.54
C HIS A 30 21.70 -3.72 6.29
N ASP A 31 22.71 -3.43 5.48
CA ASP A 31 23.18 -2.08 5.20
C ASP A 31 22.42 -1.36 4.07
N ILE A 32 21.49 -2.05 3.40
CA ILE A 32 20.61 -1.40 2.40
C ILE A 32 19.72 -0.40 3.14
N ARG A 33 19.87 0.89 2.80
CA ARG A 33 19.07 1.97 3.41
C ARG A 33 17.67 2.03 2.82
N PHE A 34 16.72 2.56 3.58
CA PHE A 34 15.36 2.80 3.09
C PHE A 34 15.35 3.60 1.78
N ALA A 35 14.51 3.20 0.84
CA ALA A 35 14.37 3.75 -0.50
C ALA A 35 15.67 3.69 -1.33
N THR A 36 16.56 2.74 -1.03
CA THR A 36 17.72 2.42 -1.86
C THR A 36 17.69 0.96 -2.29
N HIS A 37 18.46 0.62 -3.28
CA HIS A 37 18.54 -0.72 -3.85
C HIS A 37 19.97 -1.20 -3.98
N ARG A 38 20.12 -2.50 -4.17
CA ARG A 38 21.36 -3.17 -4.49
C ARG A 38 21.11 -4.28 -5.49
N GLN A 39 21.90 -4.33 -6.52
CA GLN A 39 21.96 -5.50 -7.41
C GLN A 39 22.89 -6.56 -6.79
N ILE A 40 22.39 -7.78 -6.68
CA ILE A 40 23.11 -8.93 -6.16
C ILE A 40 23.13 -10.05 -7.19
N ASP A 41 24.09 -10.97 -7.06
CA ASP A 41 24.13 -12.21 -7.82
C ASP A 41 23.56 -13.35 -6.95
N VAL A 42 22.58 -14.06 -7.48
CA VAL A 42 21.98 -15.23 -6.86
C VAL A 42 22.14 -16.41 -7.82
N ASP A 43 23.16 -17.22 -7.59
CA ASP A 43 23.50 -18.37 -8.44
C ASP A 43 23.63 -18.02 -9.93
N GLY A 44 24.34 -16.92 -10.24
CA GLY A 44 24.56 -16.43 -11.59
C GLY A 44 23.42 -15.57 -12.17
N LYS A 45 22.36 -15.33 -11.40
CA LYS A 45 21.21 -14.47 -11.77
C LYS A 45 21.34 -13.10 -11.13
N LYS A 46 21.06 -12.06 -11.90
CA LYS A 46 21.06 -10.69 -11.41
C LYS A 46 19.71 -10.35 -10.80
N VAL A 47 19.70 -10.14 -9.50
CA VAL A 47 18.51 -9.80 -8.73
C VAL A 47 18.71 -8.42 -8.08
N GLU A 48 17.73 -7.56 -8.18
CA GLU A 48 17.72 -6.26 -7.53
C GLU A 48 16.88 -6.32 -6.25
N VAL A 49 17.48 -5.97 -5.13
CA VAL A 49 16.81 -5.91 -3.83
C VAL A 49 16.65 -4.45 -3.43
N ILE A 50 15.42 -4.01 -3.26
CA ILE A 50 15.05 -2.64 -2.88
C ILE A 50 14.51 -2.69 -1.45
N ARG A 51 15.03 -1.85 -0.55
CA ARG A 51 14.45 -1.68 0.77
C ARG A 51 13.29 -0.69 0.73
N LEU A 52 12.09 -1.23 0.57
CA LEU A 52 10.85 -0.47 0.50
C LEU A 52 9.71 -1.29 1.11
N SER A 53 8.81 -0.64 1.84
CA SER A 53 7.62 -1.28 2.39
C SER A 53 6.49 -0.27 2.48
N MET A 54 5.27 -0.73 2.20
CA MET A 54 4.03 0.01 2.41
C MET A 54 3.29 -0.43 3.67
N SER A 55 3.85 -1.37 4.43
CA SER A 55 3.23 -1.89 5.65
C SER A 55 3.65 -1.16 6.93
N GLY A 56 4.48 -0.12 6.83
CA GLY A 56 5.07 0.55 7.99
C GLY A 56 6.17 -0.25 8.70
N ASN A 57 6.29 -1.53 8.37
CA ASN A 57 7.32 -2.44 8.88
C ASN A 57 8.48 -2.54 7.90
N LEU A 58 9.58 -3.18 8.34
CA LEU A 58 10.71 -3.48 7.48
C LEU A 58 10.27 -4.44 6.36
N GLY A 59 10.47 -4.01 5.13
CA GLY A 59 10.15 -4.80 3.95
C GLY A 59 11.10 -4.54 2.80
N TYR A 60 11.07 -5.46 1.86
CA TYR A 60 11.87 -5.40 0.66
C TYR A 60 11.04 -5.79 -0.56
N GLU A 61 11.42 -5.24 -1.70
CA GLU A 61 10.98 -5.68 -3.01
C GLU A 61 12.17 -6.34 -3.72
N VAL A 62 11.90 -7.47 -4.35
CA VAL A 62 12.89 -8.25 -5.10
C VAL A 62 12.47 -8.27 -6.56
N HIS A 63 13.32 -7.79 -7.45
CA HIS A 63 13.08 -7.67 -8.88
C HIS A 63 14.09 -8.52 -9.66
N GLY A 64 13.66 -9.08 -10.78
CA GLY A 64 14.51 -9.87 -11.67
C GLY A 64 13.82 -10.18 -12.99
N ASP A 65 14.45 -11.00 -13.82
CA ASP A 65 13.88 -11.46 -15.06
C ASP A 65 12.78 -12.49 -14.84
N ILE A 66 11.67 -12.36 -15.57
CA ILE A 66 10.48 -13.20 -15.37
C ILE A 66 10.78 -14.70 -15.51
N GLU A 67 11.75 -15.06 -16.31
CA GLU A 67 12.15 -16.47 -16.52
C GLU A 67 12.80 -17.08 -15.27
N GLU A 68 13.28 -16.25 -14.34
CA GLU A 68 13.94 -16.64 -13.09
C GLU A 68 12.99 -16.61 -11.89
N PHE A 69 11.75 -16.17 -12.10
CA PHE A 69 10.76 -15.93 -11.02
C PHE A 69 10.57 -17.14 -10.11
N ASP A 70 10.29 -18.31 -10.68
CA ASP A 70 9.96 -19.49 -9.90
C ASP A 70 11.12 -19.92 -8.98
N GLU A 71 12.35 -19.81 -9.46
CA GLU A 71 13.52 -20.15 -8.69
C GLU A 71 13.79 -19.14 -7.56
N ILE A 72 13.79 -17.85 -7.88
CA ILE A 72 14.00 -16.79 -6.89
C ILE A 72 12.91 -16.79 -5.83
N TYR A 73 11.64 -16.90 -6.26
CA TYR A 73 10.51 -17.01 -5.35
C TYR A 73 10.60 -18.26 -4.47
N GLY A 74 11.00 -19.41 -5.06
CA GLY A 74 11.17 -20.67 -4.33
C GLY A 74 12.20 -20.55 -3.22
N LYS A 75 13.36 -19.94 -3.47
CA LYS A 75 14.40 -19.68 -2.46
C LYS A 75 13.89 -18.84 -1.29
N ILE A 76 13.20 -17.74 -1.60
CA ILE A 76 12.62 -16.85 -0.57
C ILE A 76 11.56 -17.60 0.24
N TRP A 77 10.69 -18.34 -0.44
CA TRP A 77 9.63 -19.10 0.20
C TRP A 77 10.18 -20.19 1.13
N GLU A 78 11.16 -20.96 0.68
CA GLU A 78 11.80 -22.01 1.46
C GLU A 78 12.52 -21.46 2.71
N ALA A 79 13.28 -20.38 2.53
CA ALA A 79 13.92 -19.69 3.64
C ALA A 79 12.89 -19.16 4.64
N GLY A 80 11.79 -18.61 4.13
CA GLY A 80 10.71 -18.03 4.94
C GLY A 80 9.97 -19.04 5.81
N GLN A 81 9.91 -20.32 5.42
CA GLN A 81 9.20 -21.35 6.20
C GLN A 81 9.76 -21.48 7.63
N LYS A 82 11.06 -21.33 7.82
CA LYS A 82 11.72 -21.37 9.13
C LYS A 82 11.27 -20.23 10.06
N PHE A 83 10.76 -19.15 9.48
CA PHE A 83 10.30 -17.95 10.18
C PHE A 83 8.76 -17.83 10.21
N GLY A 84 8.03 -18.86 9.76
CA GLY A 84 6.58 -18.84 9.72
C GLY A 84 6.00 -17.92 8.64
N ALA A 85 6.71 -17.74 7.54
CA ALA A 85 6.24 -16.91 6.42
C ALA A 85 4.91 -17.43 5.86
N THR A 86 4.01 -16.54 5.56
CA THR A 86 2.72 -16.82 4.93
C THR A 86 2.56 -16.00 3.66
N ARG A 87 1.78 -16.53 2.71
CA ARG A 87 1.46 -15.80 1.48
C ARG A 87 0.39 -14.77 1.75
N LEU A 88 0.65 -13.54 1.37
CA LEU A 88 -0.28 -12.45 1.48
C LEU A 88 -1.05 -12.30 0.17
N GLY A 89 -2.38 -12.36 0.23
CA GLY A 89 -3.23 -12.10 -0.92
C GLY A 89 -3.36 -10.60 -1.21
N LEU A 90 -3.80 -10.26 -2.42
CA LEU A 90 -3.95 -8.88 -2.89
C LEU A 90 -4.81 -8.02 -1.95
N HIS A 91 -5.87 -8.57 -1.38
CA HIS A 91 -6.73 -7.87 -0.42
C HIS A 91 -5.96 -7.42 0.81
N ASN A 92 -5.24 -8.34 1.45
CA ASN A 92 -4.46 -8.01 2.64
C ASN A 92 -3.32 -7.04 2.31
N TYR A 93 -2.66 -7.23 1.17
CA TYR A 93 -1.63 -6.29 0.71
C TYR A 93 -2.18 -4.89 0.49
N SER A 94 -3.29 -4.75 -0.24
CA SER A 94 -3.80 -3.45 -0.64
C SER A 94 -4.60 -2.72 0.45
N PHE A 95 -5.30 -3.46 1.33
CA PHE A 95 -6.17 -2.85 2.35
C PHE A 95 -5.54 -2.91 3.74
N HIS A 96 -5.17 -4.10 4.19
CA HIS A 96 -4.69 -4.30 5.56
C HIS A 96 -3.40 -3.56 5.85
N ASN A 97 -2.39 -3.75 4.99
CA ASN A 97 -1.08 -3.13 5.19
C ASN A 97 -1.17 -1.60 5.21
N HIS A 98 -1.90 -1.03 4.27
CA HIS A 98 -2.05 0.42 4.19
C HIS A 98 -2.83 1.00 5.37
N THR A 99 -3.86 0.29 5.83
CA THR A 99 -4.65 0.71 6.99
C THR A 99 -3.84 0.60 8.28
N GLU A 100 -3.11 -0.50 8.46
CA GLU A 100 -2.30 -0.75 9.66
C GLU A 100 -1.20 0.29 9.85
N CYS A 101 -0.52 0.68 8.78
CA CYS A 101 0.55 1.68 8.86
C CYS A 101 0.07 3.14 8.74
N GLY A 102 -1.22 3.36 8.55
CA GLY A 102 -1.77 4.71 8.35
C GLY A 102 -1.28 5.38 7.05
N PHE A 103 -0.90 4.58 6.05
CA PHE A 103 -0.45 5.08 4.75
C PHE A 103 -1.60 4.99 3.73
N PRO A 104 -2.29 6.11 3.43
CA PRO A 104 -3.44 6.10 2.53
C PRO A 104 -3.06 5.66 1.12
N ASN A 105 -3.79 4.68 0.59
CA ASN A 105 -3.58 4.16 -0.75
C ASN A 105 -4.54 4.82 -1.75
N ILE A 106 -4.01 5.19 -2.90
CA ILE A 106 -4.76 5.71 -4.03
C ILE A 106 -5.82 4.71 -4.48
N ASN A 107 -7.01 5.17 -4.82
CA ASN A 107 -8.16 4.36 -5.23
C ASN A 107 -8.75 3.42 -4.16
N LEU A 108 -8.19 3.42 -2.97
CA LEU A 108 -8.72 2.65 -1.85
C LEU A 108 -9.25 3.56 -0.75
N HIS A 109 -8.50 4.62 -0.44
CA HIS A 109 -8.85 5.57 0.61
C HIS A 109 -9.26 6.93 0.05
N TYR A 110 -8.80 7.27 -1.16
CA TYR A 110 -9.17 8.52 -1.85
C TYR A 110 -9.12 8.33 -3.37
N PRO A 111 -9.90 9.12 -4.14
CA PRO A 111 -9.92 9.04 -5.59
C PRO A 111 -8.68 9.65 -6.21
N LEU A 112 -8.34 9.19 -7.41
CA LEU A 112 -7.31 9.83 -8.24
C LEU A 112 -7.83 11.12 -8.87
N PRO A 113 -6.98 12.16 -8.96
CA PRO A 113 -7.38 13.44 -9.54
C PRO A 113 -7.78 13.38 -11.02
N TRP A 114 -7.42 12.32 -11.74
CA TRP A 114 -7.82 12.10 -13.13
C TRP A 114 -9.34 11.96 -13.33
N LEU A 115 -10.12 11.66 -12.28
CA LEU A 115 -11.58 11.66 -12.37
C LEU A 115 -12.15 13.03 -12.78
N GLU A 116 -11.38 14.10 -12.56
CA GLU A 116 -11.73 15.47 -13.00
C GLU A 116 -11.07 15.89 -14.32
N SER A 117 -10.28 15.02 -14.96
CA SER A 117 -9.50 15.36 -16.16
C SER A 117 -10.34 15.48 -17.44
N GLY A 118 -11.67 15.47 -17.32
CA GLY A 118 -12.60 15.84 -18.37
C GLY A 118 -12.61 14.91 -19.60
N GLU A 119 -12.83 15.50 -20.77
CA GLU A 119 -13.05 14.74 -22.02
C GLU A 119 -11.85 13.89 -22.45
N ASP A 120 -10.62 14.34 -22.20
CA ASP A 120 -9.43 13.60 -22.63
C ASP A 120 -9.26 12.31 -21.86
N MET A 121 -9.53 12.32 -20.55
CA MET A 121 -9.55 11.10 -19.76
C MET A 121 -10.69 10.18 -20.17
N ALA A 122 -11.88 10.70 -20.45
CA ALA A 122 -13.00 9.93 -20.93
C ALA A 122 -12.67 9.21 -22.26
N LYS A 123 -12.03 9.90 -23.21
CA LYS A 123 -11.55 9.29 -24.45
C LYS A 123 -10.49 8.21 -24.22
N PHE A 124 -9.52 8.48 -23.35
CA PHE A 124 -8.49 7.48 -23.00
C PHE A 124 -9.12 6.23 -22.41
N MET A 125 -10.07 6.35 -21.49
CA MET A 125 -10.76 5.24 -20.85
C MET A 125 -11.59 4.43 -21.84
N GLN A 126 -12.24 5.07 -22.82
CA GLN A 126 -12.97 4.39 -23.90
C GLN A 126 -12.03 3.57 -24.80
N GLN A 127 -10.85 4.09 -25.07
CA GLN A 127 -9.84 3.39 -25.89
C GLN A 127 -9.13 2.27 -25.11
N ASN A 128 -9.19 2.27 -23.80
CA ASN A 128 -8.51 1.32 -22.92
C ASN A 128 -9.49 0.69 -21.91
N PRO A 129 -10.48 -0.11 -22.36
CA PRO A 129 -11.57 -0.60 -21.52
C PRO A 129 -11.11 -1.46 -20.34
N THR A 130 -10.00 -2.17 -20.47
CA THR A 130 -9.42 -2.97 -19.37
C THR A 130 -8.95 -2.11 -18.20
N ILE A 131 -8.31 -0.99 -18.50
CA ILE A 131 -7.88 -0.01 -17.47
C ILE A 131 -9.10 0.63 -16.84
N SER A 132 -10.09 1.00 -17.66
CA SER A 132 -11.35 1.59 -17.22
C SER A 132 -12.08 0.69 -16.23
N PHE A 133 -12.24 -0.60 -16.56
CA PHE A 133 -12.90 -1.57 -15.69
C PHE A 133 -12.24 -1.67 -14.32
N ASN A 134 -10.92 -1.82 -14.28
CA ASN A 134 -10.19 -1.99 -13.02
C ASN A 134 -10.23 -0.76 -12.12
N ASN A 135 -10.34 0.44 -12.68
CA ASN A 135 -10.28 1.69 -11.92
C ASN A 135 -11.65 2.28 -11.59
N LEU A 136 -12.67 2.05 -12.42
CA LEU A 136 -13.99 2.64 -12.25
C LEU A 136 -14.95 1.78 -11.42
N CYS A 137 -14.66 0.50 -11.21
CA CYS A 137 -15.52 -0.39 -10.43
C CYS A 137 -15.42 -0.19 -8.90
N ARG A 138 -14.57 0.72 -8.44
CA ARG A 138 -14.42 1.03 -7.02
C ARG A 138 -15.24 2.25 -6.65
N VAL A 139 -16.24 2.03 -5.83
CA VAL A 139 -17.01 3.12 -5.21
C VAL A 139 -16.45 3.37 -3.82
N LEU A 140 -15.80 4.51 -3.65
CA LEU A 140 -15.35 4.95 -2.34
C LEU A 140 -16.56 5.50 -1.57
N ARG A 141 -16.86 4.91 -0.43
CA ARG A 141 -17.92 5.37 0.47
C ARG A 141 -17.32 5.81 1.80
N GLY A 142 -17.96 6.77 2.45
CA GLY A 142 -17.52 7.27 3.74
C GLY A 142 -18.41 8.41 4.23
N SER A 143 -18.11 8.95 5.40
CA SER A 143 -18.86 10.03 6.06
C SER A 143 -18.81 11.38 5.32
N VAL A 144 -17.92 11.53 4.33
CA VAL A 144 -17.80 12.74 3.50
C VAL A 144 -18.97 12.92 2.54
N GLY A 145 -19.82 11.89 2.34
CA GLY A 145 -20.95 11.92 1.41
C GLY A 145 -20.55 11.75 -0.05
N ASP A 146 -21.38 12.26 -0.97
CA ASP A 146 -21.24 12.04 -2.42
C ASP A 146 -20.49 13.16 -3.15
N ASP A 147 -20.10 14.22 -2.46
CA ASP A 147 -19.33 15.29 -3.06
C ASP A 147 -17.91 14.83 -3.41
N LEU A 148 -17.62 14.77 -4.71
CA LEU A 148 -16.33 14.27 -5.22
C LEU A 148 -15.16 15.17 -4.78
N GLU A 149 -15.34 16.48 -4.77
CA GLU A 149 -14.29 17.44 -4.41
C GLU A 149 -13.83 17.22 -2.96
N SER A 150 -14.77 16.98 -2.06
CA SER A 150 -14.49 16.69 -0.65
C SER A 150 -13.75 15.36 -0.42
N ARG A 151 -13.73 14.48 -1.42
CA ARG A 151 -13.02 13.17 -1.33
C ARG A 151 -11.56 13.27 -1.74
N PHE A 152 -11.16 14.32 -2.46
CA PHE A 152 -9.75 14.53 -2.79
C PHE A 152 -8.96 14.91 -1.55
N VAL A 153 -7.70 14.53 -1.54
CA VAL A 153 -6.76 14.84 -0.48
C VAL A 153 -5.48 15.43 -1.05
N ASN A 154 -4.82 16.24 -0.28
CA ASN A 154 -3.51 16.79 -0.62
C ASN A 154 -2.40 16.06 0.19
N PRO A 155 -1.13 16.23 -0.17
CA PRO A 155 -0.03 15.53 0.50
C PRO A 155 0.08 15.78 2.01
N TYR A 156 -0.37 16.92 2.52
CA TYR A 156 -0.38 17.18 3.97
C TYR A 156 -1.45 16.34 4.68
N GLU A 157 -2.62 16.18 4.06
CA GLU A 157 -3.71 15.37 4.61
C GLU A 157 -3.39 13.87 4.61
N THR A 158 -2.49 13.43 3.74
CA THR A 158 -2.00 12.04 3.70
C THR A 158 -0.74 11.80 4.53
N GLY A 159 -0.26 12.81 5.28
CA GLY A 159 0.94 12.68 6.11
C GLY A 159 2.26 12.69 5.34
N CYS A 160 2.24 13.12 4.07
CA CYS A 160 3.42 13.17 3.20
C CYS A 160 4.18 14.52 3.26
N ASP A 161 3.91 15.36 4.24
CA ASP A 161 4.53 16.68 4.37
C ASP A 161 6.06 16.64 4.49
N SER A 162 6.61 15.61 5.10
CA SER A 162 8.06 15.42 5.25
C SER A 162 8.82 15.22 3.93
N VAL A 163 8.14 14.78 2.87
CA VAL A 163 8.76 14.55 1.55
C VAL A 163 8.59 15.71 0.59
N ILE A 164 7.79 16.73 0.93
CA ILE A 164 7.61 17.92 0.09
C ILE A 164 8.87 18.78 0.15
N ARG A 165 9.44 19.09 -1.00
CA ARG A 165 10.59 19.98 -1.15
C ARG A 165 10.20 21.23 -1.93
N PHE A 166 10.50 22.41 -1.39
CA PHE A 166 10.19 23.71 -2.01
C PHE A 166 11.41 24.40 -2.61
N ASP A 167 12.53 23.70 -2.69
CA ASP A 167 13.82 24.17 -3.22
C ASP A 167 13.92 24.10 -4.75
N HIS A 168 12.87 23.66 -5.41
CA HIS A 168 12.73 23.61 -6.88
C HIS A 168 11.30 23.95 -7.31
N GLU A 169 11.12 24.19 -8.59
CA GLU A 169 9.80 24.42 -9.18
C GLU A 169 9.12 23.10 -9.56
N PHE A 170 7.82 22.99 -9.26
CA PHE A 170 6.98 21.85 -9.63
C PHE A 170 5.50 22.26 -9.72
N PRO A 171 4.66 21.53 -10.47
CA PRO A 171 3.22 21.78 -10.53
C PRO A 171 2.57 21.68 -9.14
N GLY A 172 1.84 22.73 -8.74
CA GLY A 172 1.16 22.78 -7.44
C GLY A 172 1.99 23.34 -6.28
N ARG A 173 3.26 23.74 -6.50
CA ARG A 173 4.14 24.30 -5.47
C ARG A 173 3.51 25.44 -4.67
N ASP A 174 2.94 26.42 -5.37
CA ASP A 174 2.33 27.59 -4.73
C ASP A 174 1.07 27.25 -3.94
N ALA A 175 0.28 26.30 -4.44
CA ALA A 175 -0.88 25.78 -3.73
C ALA A 175 -0.48 25.09 -2.43
N LEU A 176 0.53 24.20 -2.47
CA LEU A 176 1.05 23.54 -1.28
C LEU A 176 1.70 24.52 -0.30
N MET A 177 2.38 25.55 -0.78
CA MET A 177 2.92 26.59 0.10
C MET A 177 1.81 27.34 0.87
N LYS A 178 0.68 27.62 0.23
CA LYS A 178 -0.48 28.24 0.91
C LYS A 178 -1.10 27.33 1.95
N MET A 179 -1.19 26.02 1.65
CA MET A 179 -1.78 25.02 2.53
C MET A 179 -0.89 24.63 3.70
N LYS A 180 0.41 24.91 3.64
CA LYS A 180 1.39 24.46 4.64
C LYS A 180 1.01 24.80 6.08
N ASN A 181 0.46 25.97 6.30
CA ASN A 181 0.10 26.48 7.62
C ASN A 181 -1.42 26.47 7.90
N ASP A 182 -2.19 25.78 7.06
CA ASP A 182 -3.63 25.66 7.26
C ASP A 182 -3.91 24.67 8.38
N SER A 183 -4.41 25.15 9.52
CA SER A 183 -4.75 24.34 10.68
C SER A 183 -6.11 23.63 10.55
N SER A 184 -6.92 23.98 9.55
CA SER A 184 -8.25 23.37 9.31
C SER A 184 -8.18 22.11 8.45
N ARG A 185 -6.99 21.77 7.91
CA ARG A 185 -6.80 20.59 7.08
C ARG A 185 -7.09 19.30 7.84
N ARG A 186 -7.61 18.32 7.14
CA ARG A 186 -7.82 16.97 7.66
C ARG A 186 -6.48 16.30 7.96
N THR A 187 -6.49 15.35 8.85
CA THR A 187 -5.32 14.53 9.20
C THR A 187 -5.71 13.06 9.29
N VAL A 188 -4.76 12.19 9.04
CA VAL A 188 -4.94 10.76 9.31
C VAL A 188 -5.01 10.54 10.81
N VAL A 189 -6.01 9.79 11.26
CA VAL A 189 -6.21 9.43 12.66
C VAL A 189 -6.37 7.93 12.82
N THR A 190 -5.97 7.41 13.96
CA THR A 190 -6.24 6.02 14.34
C THR A 190 -7.60 5.96 15.02
N LEU A 191 -8.46 5.03 14.57
CA LEU A 191 -9.74 4.75 15.20
C LEU A 191 -9.58 3.54 16.14
N GLU A 192 -10.02 3.70 17.37
CA GLU A 192 -10.13 2.59 18.30
C GLU A 192 -11.60 2.16 18.38
N TRP A 193 -11.86 0.90 18.09
CA TRP A 193 -13.20 0.33 18.14
C TRP A 193 -13.62 0.05 19.59
N ASN A 194 -14.82 0.45 19.96
CA ASN A 194 -15.40 0.02 21.23
C ASN A 194 -15.72 -1.48 21.18
N ALA A 195 -15.07 -2.27 22.04
CA ALA A 195 -15.19 -3.72 22.02
C ALA A 195 -16.61 -4.22 22.31
N GLU A 196 -17.38 -3.51 23.14
CA GLU A 196 -18.77 -3.87 23.46
C GLU A 196 -19.68 -3.64 22.25
N ASP A 197 -19.52 -2.52 21.55
CA ASP A 197 -20.29 -2.19 20.34
C ASP A 197 -19.97 -3.19 19.22
N VAL A 198 -18.70 -3.51 18.99
CA VAL A 198 -18.28 -4.54 18.04
C VAL A 198 -18.90 -5.90 18.40
N GLY A 199 -18.84 -6.29 19.68
CA GLY A 199 -19.45 -7.52 20.16
C GLY A 199 -20.97 -7.52 19.96
N ALA A 200 -21.66 -6.40 20.17
CA ALA A 200 -23.07 -6.26 19.93
C ALA A 200 -23.43 -6.45 18.45
N VAL A 201 -22.71 -5.81 17.54
CA VAL A 201 -22.88 -5.95 16.08
C VAL A 201 -22.74 -7.42 15.67
N PHE A 202 -21.62 -8.06 16.02
CA PHE A 202 -21.40 -9.46 15.64
C PHE A 202 -22.40 -10.41 16.29
N SER A 203 -22.87 -10.15 17.50
CA SER A 203 -23.85 -10.99 18.18
C SER A 203 -25.20 -11.05 17.48
N THR A 204 -25.57 -10.05 16.68
CA THR A 204 -26.83 -10.03 15.92
C THR A 204 -26.89 -11.18 14.92
N MET A 205 -25.76 -11.58 14.34
CA MET A 205 -25.69 -12.68 13.37
C MET A 205 -26.04 -14.06 13.98
N PHE A 206 -25.90 -14.21 15.29
CA PHE A 206 -26.10 -15.47 16.00
C PHE A 206 -27.38 -15.53 16.81
N ARG A 207 -28.15 -14.44 16.88
CA ARG A 207 -29.42 -14.41 17.60
C ARG A 207 -30.57 -14.86 16.71
N PRO A 208 -31.53 -15.68 17.21
CA PRO A 208 -32.74 -15.99 16.48
C PRO A 208 -33.50 -14.72 16.11
N GLY A 209 -33.77 -14.51 14.83
CA GLY A 209 -34.43 -13.30 14.32
C GLY A 209 -33.54 -12.04 14.26
N GLY A 210 -32.24 -12.18 14.53
CA GLY A 210 -31.29 -11.09 14.36
C GLY A 210 -31.16 -10.71 12.88
N GLN A 211 -31.21 -9.42 12.59
CA GLN A 211 -30.92 -8.89 11.25
C GLN A 211 -29.43 -8.56 11.17
N PRO A 212 -28.75 -8.90 10.06
CA PRO A 212 -27.43 -8.33 9.79
C PRO A 212 -27.55 -6.81 9.77
N THR A 213 -26.59 -6.12 10.33
CA THR A 213 -26.52 -4.67 10.18
C THR A 213 -26.08 -4.40 8.73
N ASP A 214 -26.95 -3.76 7.97
CA ASP A 214 -26.68 -3.40 6.55
C ASP A 214 -25.63 -2.27 6.41
N ASP A 215 -25.16 -1.74 7.51
CA ASP A 215 -24.29 -0.55 7.57
C ASP A 215 -22.97 -0.84 8.31
N ILE A 216 -22.16 -1.75 7.77
CA ILE A 216 -20.72 -1.82 8.09
C ILE A 216 -19.91 -1.53 6.85
#